data_fbbd8cb97dd89eff8195ce8b416411a3
#
_entry.id   fbbd8cb97dd89eff8195ce8b416411a3
#
_cell.length_a   1.000
_cell.length_b   1.000
_cell.length_c   1.000
_cell.angle_alpha   90.00
_cell.angle_beta   90.00
_cell.angle_gamma   90.00
#
_symmetry.space_group_name_H-M   'P 1'
#
loop_
_entity.id
_entity.type
_entity.pdbx_description
1 polymer ?
#
loop_
_entity_poly.entity_id
_entity_poly.type
_entity_poly.pdbx_seq_one_letter_code
_entity_poly.pdbx_strand_id
1 'polypeptide(L)'
;MQIFPATNQEHIDQARTLFEEYAANLGISLCFQNFDQELKGLPGKYAPPDGRLLLATEDDDLAGCIAMRKLKPGVCEMKRLFVRPAYRSHGLGRVLVETIIDEARKLGYTHMRLDTLPGLMDKAITLYCSFGFVEIGPYCENPVEGAKFMELELLTTSQGATIHAKDSSRDRERSGRN
;
A
#
# COMPACT_ATOMS: atom_id res chain seq x y z
N MET A 1 -4.07 -17.92 -7.13
CA MET A 1 -3.86 -16.72 -6.28
C MET A 1 -4.85 -15.63 -6.68
N GLN A 2 -5.63 -15.11 -5.74
CA GLN A 2 -6.57 -14.00 -5.94
C GLN A 2 -6.38 -12.97 -4.83
N ILE A 3 -6.55 -11.66 -5.15
CA ILE A 3 -6.56 -10.57 -4.17
C ILE A 3 -7.87 -9.82 -4.31
N PHE A 4 -8.57 -9.60 -3.20
CA PHE A 4 -9.89 -8.99 -3.19
C PHE A 4 -10.11 -8.13 -1.93
N PRO A 5 -10.99 -7.11 -2.00
CA PRO A 5 -11.33 -6.30 -0.85
C PRO A 5 -12.21 -7.05 0.15
N ALA A 6 -11.98 -6.80 1.44
CA ALA A 6 -12.84 -7.31 2.51
C ALA A 6 -14.13 -6.48 2.57
N THR A 7 -15.24 -7.01 2.01
CA THR A 7 -16.49 -6.27 1.81
C THR A 7 -17.68 -6.80 2.61
N ASN A 8 -17.57 -7.99 3.19
CA ASN A 8 -18.65 -8.63 3.96
C ASN A 8 -18.12 -9.11 5.33
N GLN A 9 -19.00 -9.60 6.18
CA GLN A 9 -18.65 -10.01 7.54
C GLN A 9 -17.66 -11.19 7.54
N GLU A 10 -17.82 -12.15 6.65
CA GLU A 10 -16.90 -13.29 6.52
C GLU A 10 -15.47 -12.82 6.21
N HIS A 11 -15.32 -11.90 5.24
CA HIS A 11 -14.02 -11.31 4.90
C HIS A 11 -13.42 -10.53 6.08
N ILE A 12 -14.25 -9.84 6.87
CA ILE A 12 -13.80 -9.12 8.06
C ILE A 12 -13.31 -10.11 9.14
N ASP A 13 -13.98 -11.22 9.33
CA ASP A 13 -13.56 -12.26 10.27
C ASP A 13 -12.27 -12.95 9.82
N GLN A 14 -12.11 -13.19 8.53
CA GLN A 14 -10.86 -13.67 7.92
C GLN A 14 -9.72 -12.66 8.13
N ALA A 15 -9.96 -11.36 7.90
CA ALA A 15 -8.98 -10.31 8.15
C ALA A 15 -8.57 -10.26 9.63
N ARG A 16 -9.52 -10.39 10.55
CA ARG A 16 -9.26 -10.44 12.00
C ARG A 16 -8.32 -11.58 12.35
N THR A 17 -8.61 -12.79 11.85
CA THR A 17 -7.75 -13.97 12.03
C THR A 17 -6.33 -13.71 11.54
N LEU A 18 -6.16 -13.14 10.34
CA LEU A 18 -4.82 -12.83 9.80
C LEU A 18 -4.09 -11.75 10.61
N PHE A 19 -4.81 -10.77 11.17
CA PHE A 19 -4.20 -9.75 12.02
C PHE A 19 -3.73 -10.34 13.34
N GLU A 20 -4.49 -11.27 13.94
CA GLU A 20 -4.09 -12.01 15.14
C GLU A 20 -2.86 -12.88 14.86
N GLU A 21 -2.85 -13.61 13.75
CA GLU A 21 -1.68 -14.39 13.30
C GLU A 21 -0.45 -13.49 13.05
N TYR A 22 -0.66 -12.31 12.46
CA TYR A 22 0.40 -11.31 12.27
C TYR A 22 1.01 -10.90 13.61
N ALA A 23 0.18 -10.53 14.59
CA ALA A 23 0.64 -10.12 15.91
C ALA A 23 1.39 -11.25 16.63
N ALA A 24 0.88 -12.48 16.57
CA ALA A 24 1.55 -13.66 17.13
C ALA A 24 2.90 -13.93 16.46
N ASN A 25 3.00 -13.76 15.14
CA ASN A 25 4.26 -13.95 14.39
C ASN A 25 5.34 -12.90 14.71
N LEU A 26 4.93 -11.67 15.08
CA LEU A 26 5.88 -10.64 15.47
C LEU A 26 6.53 -10.90 16.83
N GLY A 27 5.84 -11.62 17.73
CA GLY A 27 6.33 -11.91 19.07
C GLY A 27 6.48 -10.68 19.98
N ILE A 28 5.88 -9.55 19.59
CA ILE A 28 5.85 -8.30 20.37
C ILE A 28 4.40 -7.87 20.60
N SER A 29 4.18 -7.16 21.72
CA SER A 29 2.86 -6.57 21.99
C SER A 29 2.59 -5.40 21.04
N LEU A 30 1.42 -5.38 20.40
CA LEU A 30 0.95 -4.26 19.58
C LEU A 30 -0.03 -3.35 20.34
N CYS A 31 -0.13 -3.47 21.68
CA CYS A 31 -1.03 -2.67 22.51
C CYS A 31 -0.82 -1.16 22.35
N PHE A 32 0.41 -0.71 22.10
CA PHE A 32 0.72 0.70 21.83
C PHE A 32 0.07 1.25 20.54
N GLN A 33 -0.36 0.36 19.64
CA GLN A 33 -1.10 0.73 18.41
C GLN A 33 -2.63 0.61 18.60
N ASN A 34 -3.13 0.43 19.83
CA ASN A 34 -4.54 0.14 20.11
C ASN A 34 -5.08 -1.08 19.33
N PHE A 35 -4.27 -2.12 19.22
CA PHE A 35 -4.54 -3.29 18.37
C PHE A 35 -5.85 -3.99 18.71
N ASP A 36 -6.17 -4.15 19.99
CA ASP A 36 -7.43 -4.78 20.41
C ASP A 36 -8.67 -3.99 19.94
N GLN A 37 -8.59 -2.65 19.96
CA GLN A 37 -9.66 -1.80 19.45
C GLN A 37 -9.74 -1.85 17.92
N GLU A 38 -8.60 -1.93 17.25
CA GLU A 38 -8.54 -2.13 15.81
C GLU A 38 -9.24 -3.43 15.40
N LEU A 39 -8.93 -4.56 16.05
CA LEU A 39 -9.55 -5.85 15.78
C LEU A 39 -11.08 -5.82 15.97
N LYS A 40 -11.55 -5.20 17.05
CA LYS A 40 -12.99 -5.08 17.35
C LYS A 40 -13.71 -4.18 16.35
N GLY A 41 -13.04 -3.17 15.86
CA GLY A 41 -13.61 -2.15 14.98
C GLY A 41 -13.40 -2.39 13.48
N LEU A 42 -12.85 -3.53 13.05
CA LEU A 42 -12.63 -3.80 11.62
C LEU A 42 -13.94 -3.69 10.81
N PRO A 43 -13.89 -3.13 9.59
CA PRO A 43 -12.73 -2.58 8.88
C PRO A 43 -12.27 -1.19 9.36
N GLY A 44 -13.05 -0.46 10.16
CA GLY A 44 -12.69 0.80 10.81
C GLY A 44 -12.00 1.80 9.87
N LYS A 45 -10.76 2.19 10.20
CA LYS A 45 -9.96 3.13 9.39
C LYS A 45 -9.51 2.56 8.03
N TYR A 46 -9.68 1.27 7.81
CA TYR A 46 -9.38 0.60 6.54
C TYR A 46 -10.60 0.54 5.60
N ALA A 47 -11.75 1.04 6.04
CA ALA A 47 -12.96 1.09 5.21
C ALA A 47 -12.84 2.11 4.07
N PRO A 48 -13.51 1.86 2.92
CA PRO A 48 -13.74 2.90 1.93
C PRO A 48 -14.47 4.12 2.55
N PRO A 49 -14.33 5.34 1.97
CA PRO A 49 -13.65 5.63 0.70
C PRO A 49 -12.13 5.76 0.83
N ASP A 50 -11.61 6.15 2.00
CA ASP A 50 -10.21 6.54 2.20
C ASP A 50 -9.27 5.35 2.47
N GLY A 51 -9.78 4.23 2.99
CA GLY A 51 -9.01 3.04 3.34
C GLY A 51 -9.21 1.87 2.39
N ARG A 52 -8.36 0.86 2.55
CA ARG A 52 -8.48 -0.46 1.90
C ARG A 52 -8.05 -1.56 2.87
N LEU A 53 -8.80 -2.64 2.85
CA LEU A 53 -8.44 -3.90 3.51
C LEU A 53 -8.55 -4.99 2.46
N LEU A 54 -7.42 -5.58 2.09
CA LEU A 54 -7.32 -6.59 1.06
C LEU A 54 -6.95 -7.93 1.67
N LEU A 55 -7.59 -8.98 1.19
CA LEU A 55 -7.29 -10.37 1.47
C LEU A 55 -6.68 -11.03 0.24
N ALA A 56 -5.89 -12.05 0.47
CA ALA A 56 -5.34 -12.89 -0.60
C ALA A 56 -5.63 -14.36 -0.32
N THR A 57 -6.03 -15.09 -1.37
CA THR A 57 -6.17 -16.55 -1.36
C THR A 57 -5.25 -17.19 -2.40
N GLU A 58 -4.81 -18.41 -2.11
CA GLU A 58 -4.11 -19.28 -3.04
C GLU A 58 -4.77 -20.67 -2.96
N ASP A 59 -5.24 -21.22 -4.08
CA ASP A 59 -5.99 -22.45 -4.16
C ASP A 59 -7.19 -22.51 -3.20
N ASP A 60 -7.94 -21.38 -3.15
CA ASP A 60 -9.08 -21.09 -2.27
C ASP A 60 -8.76 -20.98 -0.76
N ASP A 61 -7.53 -21.23 -0.36
CA ASP A 61 -7.08 -21.05 1.02
C ASP A 61 -6.69 -19.59 1.30
N LEU A 62 -7.07 -19.10 2.48
CA LEU A 62 -6.70 -17.77 2.96
C LEU A 62 -5.18 -17.72 3.21
N ALA A 63 -4.47 -16.89 2.44
CA ALA A 63 -3.01 -16.89 2.36
C ALA A 63 -2.35 -15.63 2.96
N GLY A 64 -3.05 -14.49 2.97
CA GLY A 64 -2.47 -13.25 3.48
C GLY A 64 -3.40 -12.05 3.42
N CYS A 65 -2.90 -10.91 3.89
CA CYS A 65 -3.62 -9.64 3.87
C CYS A 65 -2.68 -8.44 3.78
N ILE A 66 -3.25 -7.30 3.46
CA ILE A 66 -2.64 -5.98 3.57
C ILE A 66 -3.73 -4.95 3.79
N ALA A 67 -3.40 -3.87 4.52
CA ALA A 67 -4.33 -2.79 4.77
C ALA A 67 -3.69 -1.43 4.48
N MET A 68 -4.54 -0.44 4.23
CA MET A 68 -4.16 0.96 4.05
C MET A 68 -5.21 1.85 4.70
N ARG A 69 -4.73 2.89 5.38
CA ARG A 69 -5.58 3.92 5.97
C ARG A 69 -5.09 5.32 5.61
N LYS A 70 -6.00 6.29 5.63
CA LYS A 70 -5.65 7.70 5.53
C LYS A 70 -4.87 8.13 6.78
N LEU A 71 -3.77 8.83 6.57
CA LEU A 71 -2.98 9.44 7.64
C LEU A 71 -3.26 10.94 7.74
N LYS A 72 -3.21 11.64 6.60
CA LYS A 72 -3.57 13.06 6.41
C LYS A 72 -3.91 13.30 4.93
N PRO A 73 -4.38 14.49 4.54
CA PRO A 73 -4.62 14.80 3.13
C PRO A 73 -3.41 14.47 2.26
N GLY A 74 -3.61 13.71 1.19
CA GLY A 74 -2.57 13.27 0.25
C GLY A 74 -1.65 12.16 0.75
N VAL A 75 -1.72 11.74 2.03
CA VAL A 75 -0.82 10.73 2.60
C VAL A 75 -1.62 9.59 3.22
N CYS A 76 -1.33 8.36 2.79
CA CYS A 76 -1.84 7.14 3.40
C CYS A 76 -0.74 6.38 4.16
N GLU A 77 -1.15 5.41 4.94
CA GLU A 77 -0.26 4.50 5.67
C GLU A 77 -0.60 3.05 5.34
N MET A 78 0.38 2.31 4.85
CA MET A 78 0.29 0.87 4.67
C MET A 78 0.50 0.17 6.00
N LYS A 79 -0.37 -0.79 6.31
CA LYS A 79 -0.37 -1.55 7.57
C LYS A 79 -0.65 -3.03 7.30
N ARG A 80 -0.26 -3.87 8.24
CA ARG A 80 -0.71 -5.25 8.36
C ARG A 80 -0.40 -6.12 7.12
N LEU A 81 0.73 -5.85 6.44
CA LEU A 81 1.22 -6.79 5.43
C LEU A 81 1.56 -8.11 6.12
N PHE A 82 0.83 -9.15 5.80
CA PHE A 82 1.06 -10.48 6.32
C PHE A 82 0.83 -11.55 5.26
N VAL A 83 1.73 -12.50 5.19
CA VAL A 83 1.61 -13.71 4.38
C VAL A 83 1.87 -14.89 5.30
N ARG A 84 0.92 -15.81 5.36
CA ARG A 84 1.05 -17.03 6.14
C ARG A 84 2.32 -17.79 5.74
N PRO A 85 3.04 -18.43 6.68
CA PRO A 85 4.32 -19.10 6.40
C PRO A 85 4.29 -20.06 5.22
N ALA A 86 3.20 -20.82 5.06
CA ALA A 86 3.03 -21.79 3.97
C ALA A 86 3.05 -21.16 2.56
N TYR A 87 2.65 -19.88 2.43
CA TYR A 87 2.53 -19.16 1.15
C TYR A 87 3.65 -18.15 0.93
N ARG A 88 4.67 -18.13 1.80
CA ARG A 88 5.85 -17.29 1.62
C ARG A 88 6.72 -17.81 0.50
N SER A 89 7.49 -16.91 -0.14
CA SER A 89 8.40 -17.22 -1.26
C SER A 89 7.73 -17.46 -2.62
N HIS A 90 6.41 -17.42 -2.71
CA HIS A 90 5.66 -17.49 -3.99
C HIS A 90 5.37 -16.10 -4.57
N GLY A 91 5.97 -15.04 -4.03
CA GLY A 91 5.78 -13.67 -4.52
C GLY A 91 4.53 -12.97 -4.00
N LEU A 92 3.65 -13.62 -3.22
CA LEU A 92 2.39 -13.06 -2.75
C LEU A 92 2.56 -11.72 -2.00
N GLY A 93 3.58 -11.59 -1.16
CA GLY A 93 3.86 -10.33 -0.45
C GLY A 93 4.14 -9.17 -1.41
N ARG A 94 4.84 -9.43 -2.53
CA ARG A 94 5.11 -8.43 -3.58
C ARG A 94 3.81 -8.00 -4.25
N VAL A 95 2.97 -8.95 -4.64
CA VAL A 95 1.70 -8.66 -5.31
C VAL A 95 0.75 -7.89 -4.39
N LEU A 96 0.70 -8.22 -3.09
CA LEU A 96 -0.07 -7.46 -2.10
C LEU A 96 0.41 -6.00 -2.00
N VAL A 97 1.72 -5.77 -1.91
CA VAL A 97 2.29 -4.41 -1.84
C VAL A 97 2.02 -3.64 -3.14
N GLU A 98 2.21 -4.26 -4.30
CA GLU A 98 1.91 -3.64 -5.59
C GLU A 98 0.42 -3.24 -5.69
N THR A 99 -0.47 -4.16 -5.33
CA THR A 99 -1.91 -3.91 -5.35
C THR A 99 -2.32 -2.74 -4.45
N ILE A 100 -1.80 -2.68 -3.22
CA ILE A 100 -2.17 -1.59 -2.29
C ILE A 100 -1.59 -0.24 -2.72
N ILE A 101 -0.41 -0.23 -3.36
CA ILE A 101 0.18 0.97 -3.97
C ILE A 101 -0.73 1.48 -5.09
N ASP A 102 -1.22 0.60 -5.96
CA ASP A 102 -2.12 0.97 -7.05
C ASP A 102 -3.48 1.46 -6.54
N GLU A 103 -4.02 0.85 -5.48
CA GLU A 103 -5.22 1.35 -4.81
C GLU A 103 -5.00 2.75 -4.22
N ALA A 104 -3.84 3.01 -3.61
CA ALA A 104 -3.51 4.33 -3.09
C ALA A 104 -3.46 5.39 -4.21
N ARG A 105 -2.85 5.06 -5.36
CA ARG A 105 -2.82 5.94 -6.54
C ARG A 105 -4.22 6.24 -7.07
N LYS A 106 -5.08 5.22 -7.18
CA LYS A 106 -6.49 5.38 -7.61
C LYS A 106 -7.28 6.29 -6.68
N LEU A 107 -6.97 6.30 -5.38
CA LEU A 107 -7.57 7.19 -4.39
C LEU A 107 -6.98 8.60 -4.37
N GLY A 108 -5.96 8.88 -5.20
CA GLY A 108 -5.32 10.19 -5.30
C GLY A 108 -4.33 10.50 -4.18
N TYR A 109 -3.84 9.50 -3.47
CA TYR A 109 -2.74 9.70 -2.54
C TYR A 109 -1.45 9.99 -3.31
N THR A 110 -0.65 10.91 -2.77
CA THR A 110 0.66 11.29 -3.34
C THR A 110 1.82 10.63 -2.61
N HIS A 111 1.60 10.19 -1.37
CA HIS A 111 2.62 9.53 -0.57
C HIS A 111 2.01 8.36 0.22
N MET A 112 2.79 7.30 0.36
CA MET A 112 2.48 6.18 1.24
C MET A 112 3.58 6.01 2.27
N ARG A 113 3.20 5.92 3.54
CA ARG A 113 4.11 5.71 4.68
C ARG A 113 3.92 4.34 5.30
N LEU A 114 4.93 3.90 6.01
CA LEU A 114 4.86 2.71 6.87
C LEU A 114 5.88 2.84 8.01
N ASP A 115 5.63 2.10 9.10
CA ASP A 115 6.60 1.80 10.13
C ASP A 115 6.98 0.32 10.08
N THR A 116 8.23 -0.01 10.42
CA THR A 116 8.77 -1.36 10.32
C THR A 116 9.87 -1.58 11.36
N LEU A 117 10.19 -2.85 11.63
CA LEU A 117 11.11 -3.26 12.69
C LEU A 117 12.29 -4.05 12.11
N PRO A 118 13.48 -3.43 12.01
CA PRO A 118 14.69 -4.15 11.63
C PRO A 118 14.96 -5.36 12.54
N GLY A 119 15.53 -6.41 11.97
CA GLY A 119 15.75 -7.68 12.65
C GLY A 119 14.52 -8.60 12.65
N LEU A 120 13.31 -8.07 12.83
CA LEU A 120 12.07 -8.86 12.77
C LEU A 120 11.46 -8.87 11.37
N MET A 121 11.61 -7.78 10.60
CA MET A 121 10.94 -7.56 9.32
C MET A 121 11.91 -7.29 8.17
N ASP A 122 13.14 -7.79 8.22
CA ASP A 122 14.19 -7.49 7.22
C ASP A 122 13.79 -7.86 5.78
N LYS A 123 13.08 -8.98 5.60
CA LYS A 123 12.54 -9.37 4.29
C LYS A 123 11.50 -8.37 3.77
N ALA A 124 10.67 -7.85 4.66
CA ALA A 124 9.67 -6.84 4.30
C ALA A 124 10.36 -5.50 3.98
N ILE A 125 11.39 -5.10 4.75
CA ILE A 125 12.19 -3.90 4.48
C ILE A 125 12.85 -3.99 3.10
N THR A 126 13.48 -5.12 2.77
CA THR A 126 14.07 -5.37 1.45
C THR A 126 13.00 -5.24 0.35
N LEU A 127 11.82 -5.78 0.59
CA LEU A 127 10.70 -5.67 -0.34
C LEU A 127 10.28 -4.20 -0.53
N TYR A 128 10.10 -3.44 0.55
CA TYR A 128 9.73 -2.02 0.49
C TYR A 128 10.78 -1.19 -0.27
N CYS A 129 12.07 -1.39 0.02
CA CYS A 129 13.15 -0.74 -0.72
C CYS A 129 13.08 -1.05 -2.24
N SER A 130 12.69 -2.27 -2.62
CA SER A 130 12.57 -2.65 -4.04
C SER A 130 11.41 -1.94 -4.77
N PHE A 131 10.44 -1.37 -4.04
CA PHE A 131 9.38 -0.51 -4.56
C PHE A 131 9.75 0.98 -4.55
N GLY A 132 10.90 1.34 -3.99
CA GLY A 132 11.37 2.72 -3.91
C GLY A 132 10.99 3.43 -2.59
N PHE A 133 10.54 2.70 -1.56
CA PHE A 133 10.42 3.28 -0.24
C PHE A 133 11.79 3.71 0.29
N VAL A 134 11.87 4.92 0.81
CA VAL A 134 13.06 5.50 1.43
C VAL A 134 12.83 5.74 2.92
N GLU A 135 13.88 5.64 3.72
CA GLU A 135 13.80 5.91 5.15
C GLU A 135 13.55 7.41 5.40
N ILE A 136 12.63 7.72 6.33
CA ILE A 136 12.27 9.07 6.76
C ILE A 136 12.35 9.17 8.29
N GLY A 137 12.26 10.39 8.82
CA GLY A 137 12.10 10.60 10.25
C GLY A 137 10.75 10.09 10.79
N PRO A 138 10.64 9.88 12.12
CA PRO A 138 9.41 9.45 12.76
C PRO A 138 8.22 10.37 12.44
N TYR A 139 7.08 9.81 12.07
CA TYR A 139 5.83 10.54 11.84
C TYR A 139 4.72 10.14 12.82
N CYS A 140 4.97 9.14 13.65
CA CYS A 140 4.09 8.70 14.75
C CYS A 140 4.95 8.15 15.89
N GLU A 141 4.33 8.01 17.05
CA GLU A 141 4.97 7.34 18.19
C GLU A 141 5.04 5.83 17.94
N ASN A 142 6.23 5.28 18.07
CA ASN A 142 6.49 3.85 18.11
C ASN A 142 7.49 3.56 19.22
N PRO A 143 7.09 2.94 20.35
CA PRO A 143 7.95 2.71 21.50
C PRO A 143 8.96 1.58 21.28
N VAL A 144 8.89 0.87 20.16
CA VAL A 144 9.83 -0.21 19.86
C VAL A 144 11.15 0.40 19.42
N GLU A 145 12.20 0.13 20.19
CA GLU A 145 13.56 0.61 19.89
C GLU A 145 14.01 0.15 18.51
N GLY A 146 14.61 1.05 17.73
CA GLY A 146 15.08 0.78 16.39
C GLY A 146 14.00 0.73 15.31
N ALA A 147 12.74 1.08 15.64
CA ALA A 147 11.70 1.20 14.63
C ALA A 147 12.11 2.17 13.51
N LYS A 148 11.90 1.76 12.26
CA LYS A 148 12.15 2.58 11.07
C LYS A 148 10.84 3.05 10.46
N PHE A 149 10.89 4.23 9.88
CA PHE A 149 9.79 4.86 9.17
C PHE A 149 10.20 5.04 7.72
N MET A 150 9.31 4.68 6.81
CA MET A 150 9.61 4.74 5.39
C MET A 150 8.47 5.42 4.62
N GLU A 151 8.81 6.04 3.51
CA GLU A 151 7.86 6.73 2.63
C GLU A 151 8.14 6.39 1.16
N LEU A 152 7.07 6.22 0.40
CA LEU A 152 7.08 6.10 -1.04
C LEU A 152 6.32 7.29 -1.64
N GLU A 153 6.93 8.00 -2.58
CA GLU A 153 6.23 8.95 -3.43
C GLU A 153 5.42 8.20 -4.49
N LEU A 154 4.10 8.42 -4.47
CA LEU A 154 3.17 7.82 -5.41
C LEU A 154 3.03 8.74 -6.63
N LEU A 155 3.92 8.59 -7.62
CA LEU A 155 3.80 9.36 -8.86
C LEU A 155 2.43 9.08 -9.48
N THR A 156 1.60 10.10 -9.57
CA THR A 156 0.38 10.04 -10.36
C THR A 156 0.79 9.99 -11.82
N THR A 157 0.44 8.92 -12.52
CA THR A 157 0.57 8.89 -13.99
C THR A 157 -0.32 10.01 -14.53
N SER A 158 0.28 11.15 -14.87
CA SER A 158 -0.44 12.25 -15.52
C SER A 158 -1.05 11.72 -16.80
N GLN A 159 -2.37 11.75 -16.86
CA GLN A 159 -3.13 11.47 -18.08
C GLN A 159 -2.62 12.35 -19.20
N GLY A 160 -2.18 11.71 -20.29
CA GLY A 160 -2.16 12.23 -21.64
C GLY A 160 -1.54 13.62 -21.83
N ALA A 161 -0.26 13.66 -22.14
CA ALA A 161 0.31 14.79 -22.89
C ALA A 161 -0.47 14.92 -24.20
N THR A 162 -1.38 15.89 -24.28
CA THR A 162 -1.97 16.34 -25.52
C THR A 162 -0.85 16.95 -26.36
N ILE A 163 -0.38 16.17 -27.32
CA ILE A 163 0.56 16.66 -28.34
C ILE A 163 -0.20 17.67 -29.19
N HIS A 164 -0.01 18.97 -28.93
CA HIS A 164 -0.40 19.98 -29.88
C HIS A 164 0.55 19.88 -31.08
N ALA A 165 0.07 19.24 -32.15
CA ALA A 165 0.66 19.34 -33.44
C ALA A 165 0.61 20.82 -33.87
N LYS A 166 1.76 21.47 -33.91
CA LYS A 166 1.93 22.74 -34.59
C LYS A 166 1.76 22.49 -36.08
N ASP A 167 0.61 22.92 -36.59
CA ASP A 167 0.36 23.09 -38.01
C ASP A 167 1.28 24.21 -38.53
N SER A 168 2.29 23.84 -39.26
CA SER A 168 3.15 24.77 -40.00
C SER A 168 2.64 24.87 -41.43
N SER A 169 1.58 25.63 -41.64
CA SER A 169 1.20 26.10 -42.97
C SER A 169 2.27 27.06 -43.49
N ARG A 170 3.08 26.59 -44.41
CA ARG A 170 3.96 27.40 -45.22
C ARG A 170 3.14 28.09 -46.29
N ASP A 171 2.89 29.36 -46.14
CA ASP A 171 2.50 30.24 -47.25
C ASP A 171 3.70 30.42 -48.19
N ARG A 172 3.55 29.89 -49.39
CA ARG A 172 4.38 30.21 -50.52
C ARG A 172 3.69 31.34 -51.28
N GLU A 173 4.09 32.56 -51.03
CA GLU A 173 3.81 33.64 -51.98
C GLU A 173 4.80 33.57 -53.12
N ARG A 174 4.22 33.36 -54.29
CA ARG A 174 4.86 33.58 -55.59
C ARG A 174 4.88 35.06 -55.86
N SER A 175 6.05 35.64 -55.91
CA SER A 175 6.24 36.86 -56.69
C SER A 175 6.65 36.52 -58.12
N GLY A 176 5.80 36.84 -59.03
CA GLY A 176 6.06 36.80 -60.46
C GLY A 176 5.91 38.17 -61.07
N ARG A 177 7.01 38.62 -61.72
CA ARG A 177 7.05 39.50 -62.88
C ARG A 177 6.51 40.94 -62.77
N ASN A 178 7.31 41.87 -62.93
CA ASN A 178 7.86 42.39 -64.22
C ASN A 178 9.09 43.21 -63.93
#